data_9d254b4983a2981a44f9bba310868dbc
#
_entry.id   9d254b4983a2981a44f9bba310868dbc
#
_cell.length_a   1.000
_cell.length_b   1.000
_cell.length_c   1.000
_cell.angle_alpha   90.00
_cell.angle_beta   90.00
_cell.angle_gamma   90.00
#
_symmetry.space_group_name_H-M   'P 1'
#
loop_
_entity.id
_entity.type
_entity.pdbx_description
1 polymer ?
#
loop_
_entity_poly.entity_id
_entity_poly.type
_entity_poly.pdbx_seq_one_letter_code
_entity_poly.pdbx_strand_id
1 'polypeptide(L)'
;MAMLDAFEAEVDRLVNEVRSRDQATVEMSPSRERIAPVKMDEALRVHLESAAQKHVPGQWVEMPSGAYHDAGVMAALLPTAMLFIPSIGGVSHDFSENSHDEDIVIGCQVLADATAAMLLDN
;
A
#
# COMPACT_ATOMS: atom_id res chain seq x y z
N MET A 1 4.84 -11.64 8.47
CA MET A 1 4.07 -12.62 9.25
C MET A 1 4.58 -12.68 10.69
N ALA A 2 5.85 -13.03 10.96
CA ALA A 2 6.38 -13.14 12.34
C ALA A 2 6.14 -11.92 13.25
N MET A 3 6.18 -10.70 12.72
CA MET A 3 5.90 -9.48 13.49
C MET A 3 4.41 -9.37 13.86
N LEU A 4 3.51 -9.76 12.98
CA LEU A 4 2.07 -9.80 13.28
C LEU A 4 1.75 -10.87 14.30
N ASP A 5 2.38 -12.05 14.19
CA ASP A 5 2.21 -13.12 15.18
C ASP A 5 2.67 -12.69 16.58
N ALA A 6 3.80 -11.99 16.66
CA ALA A 6 4.31 -11.44 17.92
C ALA A 6 3.38 -10.36 18.50
N PHE A 7 2.81 -9.50 17.64
CA PHE A 7 1.86 -8.48 18.06
C PHE A 7 0.56 -9.09 18.61
N GLU A 8 -0.01 -10.07 17.92
CA GLU A 8 -1.21 -10.77 18.41
C GLU A 8 -0.99 -11.50 19.72
N ALA A 9 0.16 -12.19 19.86
CA ALA A 9 0.51 -12.84 21.11
C ALA A 9 0.61 -11.84 22.27
N GLU A 10 1.12 -10.63 22.01
CA GLU A 10 1.19 -9.58 23.04
C GLU A 10 -0.20 -9.01 23.39
N VAL A 11 -1.08 -8.85 22.39
CA VAL A 11 -2.47 -8.45 22.63
C VAL A 11 -3.20 -9.49 23.49
N ASP A 12 -3.06 -10.77 23.18
CA ASP A 12 -3.65 -11.87 23.96
C ASP A 12 -3.12 -11.88 25.39
N ARG A 13 -1.82 -11.66 25.58
CA ARG A 13 -1.21 -11.56 26.90
C ARG A 13 -1.81 -10.43 27.72
N LEU A 14 -1.92 -9.22 27.14
CA LEU A 14 -2.49 -8.05 27.80
C LEU A 14 -3.97 -8.24 28.15
N VAL A 15 -4.75 -8.83 27.27
CA VAL A 15 -6.17 -9.14 27.51
C VAL A 15 -6.30 -10.11 28.70
N ASN A 16 -5.48 -11.16 28.75
CA ASN A 16 -5.50 -12.12 29.83
C ASN A 16 -5.05 -11.50 31.16
N GLU A 17 -4.08 -10.59 31.14
CA GLU A 17 -3.66 -9.84 32.32
C GLU A 17 -4.81 -8.97 32.88
N VAL A 18 -5.51 -8.21 32.02
CA VAL A 18 -6.67 -7.41 32.43
C VAL A 18 -7.79 -8.28 33.02
N ARG A 19 -8.10 -9.39 32.37
CA ARG A 19 -9.12 -10.34 32.86
C ARG A 19 -8.81 -10.86 34.26
N SER A 20 -7.54 -11.13 34.52
CA SER A 20 -7.11 -11.69 35.82
C SER A 20 -7.03 -10.65 36.92
N ARG A 21 -6.68 -9.40 36.59
CA ARG A 21 -6.46 -8.32 37.56
C ARG A 21 -7.76 -7.64 37.99
N ASP A 22 -8.60 -7.30 37.05
CA ASP A 22 -9.68 -6.33 37.26
C ASP A 22 -11.07 -6.99 37.33
N GLN A 23 -11.18 -8.31 37.34
CA GLN A 23 -12.45 -9.07 37.27
C GLN A 23 -13.37 -8.58 36.12
N ALA A 24 -12.77 -7.93 35.11
CA ALA A 24 -13.47 -7.41 33.97
C ALA A 24 -13.77 -8.52 32.95
N THR A 25 -14.97 -8.53 32.40
CA THR A 25 -15.27 -9.35 31.25
C THR A 25 -14.76 -8.65 30.01
N VAL A 26 -13.67 -9.14 29.44
CA VAL A 26 -13.15 -8.68 28.17
C VAL A 26 -13.38 -9.77 27.12
N GLU A 27 -14.19 -9.48 26.13
CA GLU A 27 -14.41 -10.36 24.99
C GLU A 27 -13.66 -9.80 23.78
N MET A 28 -12.82 -10.64 23.19
CA MET A 28 -12.22 -10.32 21.88
C MET A 28 -13.08 -10.93 20.79
N SER A 29 -13.60 -10.08 19.91
CA SER A 29 -14.19 -10.58 18.67
C SER A 29 -13.07 -11.19 17.81
N PRO A 30 -13.36 -12.30 17.10
CA PRO A 30 -12.38 -12.88 16.20
C PRO A 30 -11.88 -11.80 15.22
N SER A 31 -10.57 -11.73 15.07
CA SER A 31 -9.96 -10.80 14.11
C SER A 31 -10.48 -11.11 12.71
N ARG A 32 -10.58 -10.08 11.87
CA ARG A 32 -10.83 -10.28 10.45
C ARG A 32 -9.74 -11.19 9.87
N GLU A 33 -10.11 -11.93 8.84
CA GLU A 33 -9.16 -12.78 8.12
C GLU A 33 -7.90 -11.99 7.78
N ARG A 34 -6.73 -12.54 8.11
CA ARG A 34 -5.44 -11.88 7.85
C ARG A 34 -5.22 -11.80 6.35
N ILE A 35 -4.97 -10.60 5.86
CA ILE A 35 -4.58 -10.38 4.47
C ILE A 35 -3.05 -10.35 4.42
N ALA A 36 -2.47 -11.30 3.70
CA ALA A 36 -1.03 -11.33 3.49
C ALA A 36 -0.59 -10.13 2.63
N PRO A 37 0.57 -9.52 2.92
CA PRO A 37 1.14 -8.51 2.02
C PRO A 37 1.37 -9.08 0.62
N VAL A 38 0.98 -8.32 -0.38
CA VAL A 38 1.14 -8.68 -1.80
C VAL A 38 2.32 -7.90 -2.38
N LYS A 39 3.30 -8.61 -2.94
CA LYS A 39 4.41 -8.00 -3.65
C LYS A 39 3.96 -7.67 -5.07
N MET A 40 4.06 -6.41 -5.46
CA MET A 40 3.81 -5.97 -6.82
C MET A 40 4.89 -6.49 -7.78
N ASP A 41 4.54 -6.65 -9.04
CA ASP A 41 5.43 -7.15 -10.09
C ASP A 41 6.67 -6.27 -10.25
N GLU A 42 7.84 -6.88 -10.27
CA GLU A 42 9.12 -6.17 -10.29
C GLU A 42 9.40 -5.50 -11.63
N ALA A 43 9.06 -6.16 -12.75
CA ALA A 43 9.29 -5.60 -14.08
C ALA A 43 8.43 -4.34 -14.29
N LEU A 44 7.15 -4.39 -13.90
CA LEU A 44 6.28 -3.23 -13.99
C LEU A 44 6.75 -2.08 -13.08
N ARG A 45 7.26 -2.39 -11.87
CA ARG A 45 7.81 -1.35 -10.98
C ARG A 45 9.03 -0.68 -11.58
N VAL A 46 9.95 -1.43 -12.18
CA VAL A 46 11.16 -0.88 -12.85
C VAL A 46 10.79 0.11 -13.96
N HIS A 47 9.74 -0.17 -14.76
CA HIS A 47 9.26 0.77 -15.77
C HIS A 47 8.70 2.05 -15.14
N LEU A 48 7.91 1.93 -14.06
CA LEU A 48 7.39 3.08 -13.32
C LEU A 48 8.52 3.92 -12.70
N GLU A 49 9.51 3.27 -12.08
CA GLU A 49 10.69 3.95 -11.52
C GLU A 49 11.47 4.71 -12.57
N SER A 50 11.73 4.07 -13.73
CA SER A 50 12.46 4.69 -14.84
C SER A 50 11.74 5.92 -15.38
N ALA A 51 10.42 5.83 -15.52
CA ALA A 51 9.60 6.95 -15.94
C ALA A 51 9.55 8.06 -14.87
N ALA A 52 9.41 7.71 -13.59
CA ALA A 52 9.44 8.67 -12.49
C ALA A 52 10.80 9.39 -12.39
N GLN A 53 11.90 8.66 -12.55
CA GLN A 53 13.24 9.25 -12.57
C GLN A 53 13.42 10.25 -13.72
N LYS A 54 12.76 10.05 -14.84
CA LYS A 54 12.78 10.99 -15.99
C LYS A 54 11.99 12.26 -15.72
N HIS A 55 10.81 12.16 -15.12
CA HIS A 55 9.88 13.28 -14.93
C HIS A 55 10.09 14.04 -13.62
N VAL A 56 10.44 13.34 -12.55
CA VAL A 56 10.61 13.90 -11.19
C VAL A 56 11.89 13.35 -10.53
N PRO A 57 13.08 13.64 -11.08
CA PRO A 57 14.33 13.06 -10.61
C PRO A 57 14.57 13.39 -9.13
N GLY A 58 14.73 12.35 -8.31
CA GLY A 58 14.95 12.48 -6.87
C GLY A 58 13.72 12.90 -6.04
N GLN A 59 12.53 12.99 -6.64
CA GLN A 59 11.29 13.35 -5.96
C GLN A 59 10.27 12.21 -5.96
N TRP A 60 10.71 10.99 -6.16
CA TRP A 60 9.90 9.78 -6.07
C TRP A 60 10.48 8.80 -5.05
N VAL A 61 9.66 7.88 -4.57
CA VAL A 61 10.06 6.87 -3.60
C VAL A 61 9.29 5.58 -3.82
N GLU A 62 9.97 4.45 -3.67
CA GLU A 62 9.30 3.17 -3.53
C GLU A 62 8.81 3.02 -2.09
N MET A 63 7.53 2.69 -1.92
CA MET A 63 6.92 2.60 -0.60
C MET A 63 5.91 1.45 -0.50
N PRO A 64 5.78 0.79 0.66
CA PRO A 64 4.67 -0.10 0.90
C PRO A 64 3.38 0.70 1.10
N SER A 65 2.25 0.19 0.58
CA SER A 65 0.94 0.69 0.97
C SER A 65 0.41 -0.09 2.18
N GLY A 66 -0.06 0.63 3.19
CA GLY A 66 -0.75 0.04 4.34
C GLY A 66 -2.24 -0.22 4.10
N ALA A 67 -2.79 0.23 2.97
CA ALA A 67 -4.17 0.02 2.59
C ALA A 67 -4.35 -1.24 1.73
N TYR A 68 -5.58 -1.75 1.71
CA TYR A 68 -5.96 -2.83 0.82
C TYR A 68 -6.48 -2.25 -0.50
N HIS A 69 -5.90 -2.70 -1.60
CA HIS A 69 -6.21 -2.22 -2.95
C HIS A 69 -6.67 -3.36 -3.85
N ASP A 70 -7.50 -3.06 -4.81
CA ASP A 70 -7.91 -4.01 -5.86
C ASP A 70 -6.71 -4.59 -6.61
N ALA A 71 -5.64 -3.81 -6.74
CA ALA A 71 -4.36 -4.28 -7.27
C ALA A 71 -3.81 -5.50 -6.53
N GLY A 72 -4.02 -5.60 -5.21
CA GLY A 72 -3.63 -6.77 -4.42
C GLY A 72 -4.41 -8.03 -4.79
N VAL A 73 -5.67 -7.89 -5.19
CA VAL A 73 -6.50 -8.99 -5.70
C VAL A 73 -6.05 -9.38 -7.10
N MET A 74 -5.84 -8.40 -7.97
CA MET A 74 -5.43 -8.62 -9.36
C MET A 74 -4.05 -9.25 -9.47
N ALA A 75 -3.13 -8.93 -8.56
CA ALA A 75 -1.78 -9.50 -8.53
C ALA A 75 -1.74 -11.03 -8.36
N ALA A 76 -2.82 -11.65 -7.91
CA ALA A 76 -2.94 -13.11 -7.88
C ALA A 76 -3.22 -13.72 -9.27
N LEU A 77 -3.64 -12.92 -10.23
CA LEU A 77 -4.09 -13.35 -11.56
C LEU A 77 -3.17 -12.88 -12.69
N LEU A 78 -2.56 -11.71 -12.52
CA LEU A 78 -1.71 -11.09 -13.55
C LEU A 78 -0.65 -10.17 -12.93
N PRO A 79 0.45 -9.87 -13.64
CA PRO A 79 1.42 -8.88 -13.20
C PRO A 79 0.75 -7.54 -12.95
N THR A 80 0.97 -6.98 -11.75
CA THR A 80 0.30 -5.77 -11.31
C THR A 80 1.28 -4.86 -10.57
N ALA A 81 1.17 -3.56 -10.77
CA ALA A 81 1.87 -2.54 -10.01
C ALA A 81 0.93 -1.38 -9.68
N MET A 82 1.36 -0.50 -8.79
CA MET A 82 0.61 0.69 -8.40
C MET A 82 1.50 1.92 -8.50
N LEU A 83 0.90 3.03 -8.92
CA LEU A 83 1.49 4.35 -8.89
C LEU A 83 0.61 5.24 -8.01
N PHE A 84 1.23 5.95 -7.09
CA PHE A 84 0.58 6.96 -6.25
C PHE A 84 1.12 8.35 -6.59
N ILE A 85 0.27 9.34 -6.43
CA ILE A 85 0.63 10.75 -6.49
C ILE A 85 0.42 11.38 -5.10
N PRO A 86 1.08 12.48 -4.76
CA PRO A 86 0.88 13.16 -3.49
C PRO A 86 -0.57 13.62 -3.29
N SER A 87 -1.10 13.49 -2.07
CA SER A 87 -2.34 14.15 -1.68
C SER A 87 -2.05 15.42 -0.86
N ILE A 88 -2.86 16.44 -1.03
CA ILE A 88 -2.74 17.70 -0.30
C ILE A 88 -2.94 17.44 1.19
N GLY A 89 -1.92 17.79 2.00
CA GLY A 89 -1.95 17.56 3.44
C GLY A 89 -1.88 16.10 3.87
N GLY A 90 -1.61 15.17 2.96
CA GLY A 90 -1.58 13.72 3.25
C GLY A 90 -2.96 13.13 3.56
N VAL A 91 -4.03 13.81 3.17
CA VAL A 91 -5.41 13.36 3.39
C VAL A 91 -5.69 12.15 2.50
N SER A 92 -6.29 11.11 3.09
CA SER A 92 -6.74 9.90 2.37
C SER A 92 -8.04 9.38 2.97
N HIS A 93 -8.90 8.82 2.13
CA HIS A 93 -10.21 8.28 2.50
C HIS A 93 -11.17 9.31 3.13
N ASP A 94 -11.10 10.57 2.69
CA ASP A 94 -11.96 11.66 3.13
C ASP A 94 -12.47 12.46 1.92
N PHE A 95 -13.62 13.14 2.06
CA PHE A 95 -14.20 13.96 1.00
C PHE A 95 -13.32 15.16 0.61
N SER A 96 -12.38 15.56 1.46
CA SER A 96 -11.40 16.60 1.17
C SER A 96 -10.13 16.11 0.51
N GLU A 97 -10.01 14.79 0.27
CA GLU A 97 -8.86 14.23 -0.44
C GLU A 97 -8.73 14.86 -1.83
N ASN A 98 -7.59 15.47 -2.08
CA ASN A 98 -7.30 16.10 -3.35
C ASN A 98 -5.79 16.11 -3.61
N SER A 99 -5.41 16.28 -4.86
CA SER A 99 -4.02 16.42 -5.33
C SER A 99 -3.88 17.73 -6.09
N HIS A 100 -2.68 18.29 -6.14
CA HIS A 100 -2.42 19.43 -7.03
C HIS A 100 -2.51 18.98 -8.48
N ASP A 101 -3.02 19.85 -9.36
CA ASP A 101 -3.15 19.57 -10.79
C ASP A 101 -1.80 19.18 -11.42
N GLU A 102 -0.71 19.77 -10.96
CA GLU A 102 0.66 19.46 -11.40
C GLU A 102 1.05 18.01 -11.08
N ASP A 103 0.72 17.52 -9.88
CA ASP A 103 0.99 16.14 -9.47
C ASP A 103 0.16 15.14 -10.29
N ILE A 104 -1.10 15.49 -10.59
CA ILE A 104 -1.97 14.68 -11.46
C ILE A 104 -1.37 14.57 -12.86
N VAL A 105 -0.94 15.69 -13.45
CA VAL A 105 -0.33 15.72 -14.78
C VAL A 105 0.95 14.90 -14.81
N ILE A 106 1.81 15.06 -13.82
CA ILE A 106 3.07 14.30 -13.70
C ILE A 106 2.78 12.81 -13.54
N GLY A 107 1.85 12.44 -12.67
CA GLY A 107 1.46 11.04 -12.49
C GLY A 107 0.94 10.40 -13.78
N CYS A 108 0.11 11.12 -14.54
CA CYS A 108 -0.36 10.68 -15.86
C CYS A 108 0.81 10.51 -16.85
N GLN A 109 1.78 11.42 -16.84
CA GLN A 109 2.95 11.36 -17.73
C GLN A 109 3.85 10.16 -17.40
N VAL A 110 4.11 9.93 -16.10
CA VAL A 110 4.86 8.76 -15.61
C VAL A 110 4.17 7.46 -16.04
N LEU A 111 2.86 7.37 -15.84
CA LEU A 111 2.09 6.19 -16.21
C LEU A 111 2.12 5.96 -17.73
N ALA A 112 1.96 7.00 -18.53
CA ALA A 112 1.99 6.92 -20.00
C ALA A 112 3.35 6.43 -20.51
N ASP A 113 4.45 7.03 -20.03
CA ASP A 113 5.80 6.66 -20.45
C ASP A 113 6.17 5.23 -20.01
N ALA A 114 5.81 4.84 -18.78
CA ALA A 114 6.01 3.47 -18.30
C ALA A 114 5.24 2.46 -19.16
N THR A 115 3.97 2.75 -19.47
CA THR A 115 3.13 1.88 -20.32
C THR A 115 3.70 1.77 -21.73
N ALA A 116 4.14 2.89 -22.32
CA ALA A 116 4.78 2.87 -23.64
C ALA A 116 6.06 2.02 -23.65
N ALA A 117 6.90 2.13 -22.62
CA ALA A 117 8.11 1.32 -22.49
C ALA A 117 7.79 -0.19 -22.41
N MET A 118 6.81 -0.57 -21.58
CA MET A 118 6.37 -1.97 -21.45
C MET A 118 5.91 -2.58 -22.79
N LEU A 119 5.24 -1.78 -23.63
CA LEU A 119 4.73 -2.24 -24.93
C LEU A 119 5.85 -2.40 -25.97
N LEU A 120 6.97 -1.70 -25.80
CA LEU A 120 8.12 -1.76 -26.68
C LEU A 120 9.11 -2.87 -26.31
N ASP A 121 9.09 -3.32 -25.05
CA ASP A 121 9.99 -4.37 -24.54
C ASP A 121 9.44 -5.80 -24.80
N ASN A 122 8.23 -5.92 -25.36
CA ASN A 122 7.63 -7.16 -25.85
C ASN A 122 7.83 -7.30 -27.36
#